data_74fc1c0a3f80090686e85c32f238e2f1
#
_entry.id   74fc1c0a3f80090686e85c32f238e2f1
#
_cell.length_a   1.000
_cell.length_b   1.000
_cell.length_c   1.000
_cell.angle_alpha   90.00
_cell.angle_beta   90.00
_cell.angle_gamma   90.00
#
_symmetry.space_group_name_H-M   'P 1'
#
loop_
_entity.id
_entity.type
_entity.pdbx_description
1 polymer ?
#
loop_
_entity_poly.entity_id
_entity_poly.type
_entity_poly.pdbx_seq_one_letter_code
_entity_poly.pdbx_strand_id
1 'polypeptide(L)'
;MTLVKVNNRPFGNLFNDFLNEIPGTARSFGQDLFAFPQTNIHETAEAYHLELIVPGRSKEDFKIQVEQGLLTISFDKKEETNNQDGYKTIRREFEFKSFKRSFSVDDKVDVDGIQAKYENGVLKLLLPKKEESKQSARQINIA
;
A
#
# COMPACT_ATOMS: atom_id res chain seq x y z
N MET A 1 -18.04 20.75 25.74
CA MET A 1 -17.56 21.09 24.38
C MET A 1 -16.99 19.82 23.77
N THR A 2 -17.76 19.16 22.94
CA THR A 2 -17.37 17.89 22.35
C THR A 2 -16.63 18.20 21.05
N LEU A 3 -15.33 18.04 21.08
CA LEU A 3 -14.51 18.08 19.86
C LEU A 3 -14.80 16.81 19.06
N VAL A 4 -15.66 16.89 18.09
CA VAL A 4 -15.81 15.83 17.09
C VAL A 4 -14.60 15.91 16.17
N LYS A 5 -13.61 15.06 16.45
CA LYS A 5 -12.47 14.85 15.56
C LYS A 5 -13.01 14.06 14.37
N VAL A 6 -13.41 14.75 13.33
CA VAL A 6 -13.74 14.11 12.06
C VAL A 6 -12.42 13.65 11.44
N ASN A 7 -12.07 12.42 11.77
CA ASN A 7 -10.89 11.77 11.20
C ASN A 7 -11.26 11.24 9.81
N ASN A 8 -11.46 12.15 8.87
CA ASN A 8 -11.71 11.81 7.48
C ASN A 8 -10.36 11.51 6.78
N ARG A 9 -9.72 10.43 7.21
CA ARG A 9 -8.49 9.95 6.59
C ARG A 9 -8.85 8.76 5.70
N PRO A 10 -8.82 8.91 4.37
CA PRO A 10 -9.19 7.82 3.45
C PRO A 10 -8.30 6.58 3.61
N PHE A 11 -7.08 6.73 4.10
CA PHE A 11 -6.18 5.61 4.36
C PHE A 11 -6.28 5.02 5.78
N GLY A 12 -6.78 5.77 6.76
CA GLY A 12 -6.86 5.31 8.15
C GLY A 12 -7.97 4.30 8.42
N ASN A 13 -9.06 4.34 7.67
CA ASN A 13 -10.19 3.43 7.84
C ASN A 13 -10.01 2.10 7.10
N LEU A 14 -9.14 2.08 6.11
CA LEU A 14 -8.95 0.90 5.26
C LEU A 14 -8.40 -0.31 6.02
N PHE A 15 -7.54 -0.07 6.97
CA PHE A 15 -6.99 -1.16 7.79
C PHE A 15 -8.07 -1.75 8.71
N ASN A 16 -8.94 -0.89 9.25
CA ASN A 16 -10.07 -1.35 10.08
C ASN A 16 -11.16 -2.01 9.24
N ASP A 17 -11.44 -1.50 8.05
CA ASP A 17 -12.42 -2.09 7.15
C ASP A 17 -11.94 -3.45 6.62
N PHE A 18 -10.66 -3.56 6.31
CA PHE A 18 -10.04 -4.85 5.94
C PHE A 18 -10.12 -5.88 7.07
N LEU A 19 -9.94 -5.45 8.33
CA LEU A 19 -10.07 -6.33 9.49
C LEU A 19 -11.52 -6.74 9.77
N ASN A 20 -12.49 -5.91 9.41
CA ASN A 20 -13.92 -6.19 9.64
C ASN A 20 -14.57 -7.00 8.51
N GLU A 21 -13.98 -7.04 7.33
CA GLU A 21 -14.55 -7.70 6.15
C GLU A 21 -14.18 -9.19 6.02
N ILE A 22 -13.36 -9.71 6.96
CA ILE A 22 -13.01 -11.13 6.99
C ILE A 22 -13.95 -11.88 7.93
N PRO A 23 -14.95 -12.63 7.39
CA PRO A 23 -15.85 -13.43 8.23
C PRO A 23 -15.09 -14.59 8.88
N GLY A 24 -14.94 -14.49 10.19
CA GLY A 24 -14.96 -15.63 11.07
C GLY A 24 -13.87 -16.67 10.99
N THR A 25 -12.59 -16.32 11.15
CA THR A 25 -11.62 -17.29 11.68
C THR A 25 -10.46 -16.57 12.38
N ALA A 26 -10.61 -16.32 13.66
CA ALA A 26 -9.57 -15.75 14.52
C ALA A 26 -8.30 -16.62 14.64
N ARG A 27 -8.27 -17.80 14.03
CA ARG A 27 -7.13 -18.74 14.06
C ARG A 27 -6.21 -18.66 12.85
N SER A 28 -6.66 -18.13 11.73
CA SER A 28 -5.84 -17.92 10.53
C SER A 28 -5.11 -16.57 10.53
N PHE A 29 -5.51 -15.67 11.42
CA PHE A 29 -5.05 -14.28 11.46
C PHE A 29 -3.53 -14.12 11.67
N GLY A 30 -2.89 -15.05 12.37
CA GLY A 30 -1.47 -14.96 12.66
C GLY A 30 -0.57 -15.27 11.47
N GLN A 31 -1.01 -16.11 10.55
CA GLN A 31 -0.22 -16.52 9.37
C GLN A 31 -0.45 -15.59 8.18
N ASP A 32 -1.65 -15.06 8.00
CA ASP A 32 -1.98 -14.18 6.88
C ASP A 32 -1.48 -12.74 7.07
N LEU A 33 -1.30 -12.29 8.30
CA LEU A 33 -0.69 -10.98 8.59
C LEU A 33 0.76 -10.87 8.05
N PHE A 34 1.47 -11.99 7.95
CA PHE A 34 2.81 -12.05 7.38
C PHE A 34 2.81 -12.32 5.87
N ALA A 35 1.67 -12.65 5.28
CA ALA A 35 1.54 -12.89 3.85
C ALA A 35 1.57 -11.60 3.03
N PHE A 36 1.21 -10.45 3.63
CA PHE A 36 1.22 -9.16 2.97
C PHE A 36 2.41 -8.32 3.41
N PRO A 37 3.02 -7.57 2.47
CA PRO A 37 4.07 -6.62 2.81
C PRO A 37 3.59 -5.60 3.82
N GLN A 38 4.37 -5.37 4.85
CA GLN A 38 4.12 -4.29 5.79
C GLN A 38 4.21 -2.96 5.07
N THR A 39 3.27 -2.07 5.35
CA THR A 39 3.12 -0.80 4.66
C THR A 39 3.01 0.33 5.65
N ASN A 40 3.82 1.38 5.44
CA ASN A 40 3.67 2.67 6.08
C ASN A 40 3.02 3.65 5.11
N ILE A 41 2.11 4.45 5.61
CA ILE A 41 1.45 5.50 4.83
C ILE A 41 1.59 6.81 5.58
N HIS A 42 2.17 7.80 4.92
CA HIS A 42 2.32 9.15 5.44
C HIS A 42 1.59 10.14 4.53
N GLU A 43 1.01 11.15 5.13
CA GLU A 43 0.34 12.23 4.43
C GLU A 43 1.05 13.55 4.72
N THR A 44 1.32 14.30 3.66
CA THR A 44 1.77 15.69 3.71
C THR A 44 0.70 16.61 3.11
N ALA A 45 0.92 17.91 3.16
CA ALA A 45 0.05 18.87 2.46
C ALA A 45 0.00 18.63 0.94
N GLU A 46 1.09 18.09 0.38
CA GLU A 46 1.32 17.97 -1.06
C GLU A 46 0.99 16.57 -1.62
N ALA A 47 1.16 15.53 -0.80
CA ALA A 47 1.12 14.15 -1.30
C ALA A 47 0.89 13.11 -0.21
N TYR A 48 0.51 11.90 -0.64
CA TYR A 48 0.61 10.69 0.16
C TYR A 48 1.89 9.93 -0.21
N HIS A 49 2.52 9.35 0.79
CA HIS A 49 3.73 8.55 0.66
C HIS A 49 3.45 7.15 1.20
N LEU A 50 3.57 6.14 0.35
CA LEU A 50 3.44 4.75 0.73
C LEU A 50 4.81 4.10 0.67
N GLU A 51 5.13 3.29 1.68
CA GLU A 51 6.35 2.51 1.74
C GLU A 51 6.01 1.06 2.07
N LEU A 52 6.38 0.14 1.19
CA LEU A 52 6.18 -1.30 1.37
C LEU A 52 7.53 -1.99 1.52
N ILE A 53 7.68 -2.80 2.56
CA ILE A 53 8.88 -3.62 2.75
C ILE A 53 8.75 -4.89 1.89
N VAL A 54 9.51 -4.95 0.82
CA VAL A 54 9.44 -6.01 -0.20
C VAL A 54 10.83 -6.42 -0.69
N PRO A 55 11.72 -6.87 0.20
CA PRO A 55 13.10 -7.22 -0.17
C PRO A 55 13.15 -8.45 -1.07
N GLY A 56 14.27 -8.62 -1.75
CA GLY A 56 14.56 -9.83 -2.53
C GLY A 56 13.77 -9.95 -3.84
N ARG A 57 13.27 -8.85 -4.38
CA ARG A 57 12.50 -8.81 -5.63
C ARG A 57 13.12 -7.83 -6.63
N SER A 58 12.75 -7.98 -7.88
CA SER A 58 13.13 -7.04 -8.93
C SER A 58 12.00 -6.06 -9.20
N LYS A 59 12.34 -4.82 -9.56
CA LYS A 59 11.35 -3.78 -9.84
C LYS A 59 10.37 -4.17 -10.96
N GLU A 60 10.83 -4.99 -11.89
CA GLU A 60 10.06 -5.47 -13.04
C GLU A 60 8.94 -6.46 -12.65
N ASP A 61 9.02 -7.03 -11.46
CA ASP A 61 8.06 -8.02 -10.98
C ASP A 61 6.83 -7.37 -10.32
N PHE A 62 6.91 -6.06 -10.05
CA PHE A 62 5.80 -5.31 -9.49
C PHE A 62 4.88 -4.75 -10.57
N LYS A 63 3.58 -4.82 -10.31
CA LYS A 63 2.56 -4.13 -11.08
C LYS A 63 1.81 -3.18 -10.18
N ILE A 64 1.67 -1.94 -10.63
CA ILE A 64 0.95 -0.88 -9.91
C ILE A 64 -0.11 -0.35 -10.86
N GLN A 65 -1.35 -0.37 -10.42
CA GLN A 65 -2.50 0.08 -11.20
C GLN A 65 -3.42 0.93 -10.34
N VAL A 66 -4.01 1.94 -10.95
CA VAL A 66 -5.09 2.72 -10.34
C VAL A 66 -6.30 2.63 -11.23
N GLU A 67 -7.38 2.09 -10.71
CA GLU A 67 -8.63 1.93 -11.42
C GLU A 67 -9.79 2.21 -10.48
N GLN A 68 -10.74 3.06 -10.90
CA GLN A 68 -11.93 3.41 -10.14
C GLN A 68 -11.67 3.82 -8.68
N GLY A 69 -10.62 4.61 -8.46
CA GLY A 69 -10.25 5.05 -7.12
C GLY A 69 -9.59 3.98 -6.25
N LEU A 70 -9.13 2.89 -6.85
CA LEU A 70 -8.43 1.81 -6.17
C LEU A 70 -7.00 1.68 -6.70
N LEU A 71 -6.03 1.90 -5.83
CA LEU A 71 -4.61 1.64 -6.08
C LEU A 71 -4.33 0.18 -5.76
N THR A 72 -3.91 -0.59 -6.73
CA THR A 72 -3.55 -1.99 -6.56
C THR A 72 -2.07 -2.19 -6.83
N ILE A 73 -1.38 -2.78 -5.87
CA ILE A 73 0.02 -3.16 -5.94
C ILE A 73 0.08 -4.68 -5.90
N SER A 74 0.66 -5.28 -6.91
CA SER A 74 0.81 -6.73 -7.00
C SER A 74 2.23 -7.13 -7.38
N PHE A 75 2.59 -8.30 -6.91
CA PHE A 75 3.81 -9.00 -7.24
C PHE A 75 3.45 -10.45 -7.58
N ASP A 76 3.81 -10.88 -8.77
CA ASP A 76 3.66 -12.27 -9.18
C ASP A 76 5.04 -12.94 -9.17
N LYS A 77 5.18 -13.94 -8.27
CA LYS A 77 6.38 -14.77 -8.28
C LYS A 77 6.41 -15.57 -9.58
N LYS A 78 7.47 -15.36 -10.37
CA LYS A 78 7.75 -16.25 -11.49
C LYS A 78 8.14 -17.61 -10.93
N GLU A 79 7.55 -18.68 -11.45
CA GLU A 79 8.02 -20.03 -11.17
C GLU A 79 9.45 -20.13 -11.71
N GLU A 80 10.40 -20.11 -10.81
CA GLU A 80 11.74 -20.56 -11.15
C GLU A 80 11.62 -22.07 -11.39
N THR A 81 11.89 -22.50 -12.60
CA THR A 81 12.18 -23.90 -12.87
C THR A 81 13.40 -24.24 -12.04
N ASN A 82 13.13 -24.86 -10.89
CA ASN A 82 14.16 -25.31 -9.97
C ASN A 82 14.95 -26.43 -10.63
N ASN A 83 15.92 -26.08 -11.46
CA ASN A 83 17.07 -26.92 -11.70
C ASN A 83 17.97 -26.82 -10.49
N GLN A 84 17.50 -27.38 -9.38
CA GLN A 84 18.30 -27.55 -8.17
C GLN A 84 19.19 -28.77 -8.34
N ASP A 85 20.10 -28.66 -9.29
CA ASP A 85 21.14 -29.67 -9.44
C ASP A 85 22.09 -29.54 -8.25
N GLY A 86 21.89 -30.39 -7.28
CA GLY A 86 22.95 -30.75 -6.33
C GLY A 86 22.82 -30.30 -4.89
N TYR A 87 21.75 -29.64 -4.45
CA TYR A 87 21.58 -29.36 -3.02
C TYR A 87 20.24 -29.78 -2.43
N LYS A 88 20.25 -30.14 -1.15
CA LYS A 88 19.08 -30.50 -0.38
C LYS A 88 18.75 -29.36 0.59
N THR A 89 17.52 -28.89 0.56
CA THR A 89 17.05 -27.90 1.52
C THR A 89 16.89 -28.56 2.90
N ILE A 90 17.60 -28.08 3.90
CA ILE A 90 17.52 -28.56 5.29
C ILE A 90 16.49 -27.74 6.09
N ARG A 91 16.42 -26.43 5.86
CA ARG A 91 15.50 -25.51 6.53
C ARG A 91 15.06 -24.40 5.58
N ARG A 92 13.79 -24.08 5.60
CA ARG A 92 13.21 -22.94 4.92
C ARG A 92 12.32 -22.20 5.90
N GLU A 93 12.71 -20.98 6.28
CA GLU A 93 11.98 -20.14 7.21
C GLU A 93 11.19 -19.04 6.50
N PHE A 94 11.56 -18.71 5.28
CA PHE A 94 10.85 -17.75 4.46
C PHE A 94 10.82 -18.16 2.99
N GLU A 95 9.86 -17.64 2.28
CA GLU A 95 9.80 -17.69 0.82
C GLU A 95 9.15 -16.40 0.28
N PHE A 96 9.51 -16.04 -0.93
CA PHE A 96 8.87 -14.93 -1.61
C PHE A 96 7.56 -15.40 -2.24
N LYS A 97 6.44 -14.94 -1.67
CA LYS A 97 5.09 -15.27 -2.16
C LYS A 97 4.57 -14.14 -3.04
N SER A 98 3.74 -14.51 -4.00
CA SER A 98 2.92 -13.54 -4.72
C SER A 98 1.98 -12.84 -3.75
N PHE A 99 1.75 -11.55 -3.97
CA PHE A 99 0.78 -10.78 -3.22
C PHE A 99 0.03 -9.81 -4.11
N LYS A 100 -1.13 -9.43 -3.64
CA LYS A 100 -1.93 -8.34 -4.19
C LYS A 100 -2.48 -7.53 -3.03
N ARG A 101 -2.21 -6.25 -3.03
CA ARG A 101 -2.70 -5.33 -2.00
C ARG A 101 -3.32 -4.11 -2.64
N SER A 102 -4.49 -3.72 -2.15
CA SER A 102 -5.25 -2.59 -2.69
C SER A 102 -5.53 -1.56 -1.62
N PHE A 103 -5.52 -0.29 -2.04
CA PHE A 103 -5.79 0.87 -1.21
C PHE A 103 -6.79 1.78 -1.91
N SER A 104 -7.77 2.28 -1.19
CA SER A 104 -8.63 3.33 -1.73
C SER A 104 -7.85 4.62 -1.88
N VAL A 105 -7.96 5.24 -3.03
CA VAL A 105 -7.31 6.50 -3.34
C VAL A 105 -8.36 7.60 -3.32
N ASP A 106 -8.06 8.66 -2.56
CA ASP A 106 -8.90 9.86 -2.54
C ASP A 106 -8.97 10.48 -3.95
N ASP A 107 -10.13 11.02 -4.31
CA ASP A 107 -10.35 11.77 -5.55
C ASP A 107 -9.48 13.04 -5.65
N LYS A 108 -8.89 13.47 -4.55
CA LYS A 108 -7.91 14.55 -4.48
C LYS A 108 -6.53 14.19 -5.02
N VAL A 109 -6.26 12.91 -5.26
CA VAL A 109 -4.97 12.45 -5.79
C VAL A 109 -4.93 12.69 -7.30
N ASP A 110 -3.81 13.26 -7.75
CA ASP A 110 -3.47 13.32 -9.16
C ASP A 110 -2.90 11.97 -9.61
N VAL A 111 -3.74 11.17 -10.23
CA VAL A 111 -3.38 9.81 -10.66
C VAL A 111 -2.26 9.80 -11.69
N ASP A 112 -2.23 10.79 -12.58
CA ASP A 112 -1.21 10.88 -13.64
C ASP A 112 0.17 11.27 -13.09
N GLY A 113 0.20 11.87 -11.92
CA GLY A 113 1.43 12.27 -11.24
C GLY A 113 2.01 11.20 -10.30
N ILE A 114 1.40 10.03 -10.19
CA ILE A 114 1.88 8.98 -9.29
C ILE A 114 3.25 8.46 -9.76
N GLN A 115 4.17 8.38 -8.81
CA GLN A 115 5.52 7.87 -9.06
C GLN A 115 5.80 6.69 -8.14
N ALA A 116 6.58 5.73 -8.64
CA ALA A 116 7.02 4.58 -7.88
C ALA A 116 8.53 4.41 -8.02
N LYS A 117 9.19 4.07 -6.91
CA LYS A 117 10.61 3.78 -6.85
C LYS A 117 10.85 2.55 -5.98
N TYR A 118 11.67 1.64 -6.46
CA TYR A 118 12.11 0.49 -5.68
C TYR A 118 13.60 0.64 -5.34
N GLU A 119 13.89 0.69 -4.06
CA GLU A 119 15.24 0.94 -3.57
C GLU A 119 15.46 0.27 -2.21
N ASN A 120 16.59 -0.40 -2.05
CA ASN A 120 16.98 -1.06 -0.79
C ASN A 120 15.90 -2.01 -0.21
N GLY A 121 15.17 -2.72 -1.06
CA GLY A 121 14.11 -3.63 -0.63
C GLY A 121 12.81 -2.94 -0.22
N VAL A 122 12.69 -1.64 -0.45
CA VAL A 122 11.48 -0.86 -0.15
C VAL A 122 10.88 -0.32 -1.44
N LEU A 123 9.61 -0.63 -1.67
CA LEU A 123 8.83 -0.01 -2.73
C LEU A 123 8.18 1.26 -2.18
N LYS A 124 8.56 2.39 -2.74
CA LYS A 124 8.05 3.71 -2.37
C LYS A 124 7.15 4.26 -3.46
N LEU A 125 5.96 4.69 -3.08
CA LEU A 125 5.02 5.37 -3.97
C LEU A 125 4.78 6.78 -3.47
N LEU A 126 4.79 7.71 -4.40
CA LEU A 126 4.40 9.10 -4.20
C LEU A 126 3.08 9.34 -4.95
N LEU A 127 2.04 9.71 -4.23
CA LEU A 127 0.74 10.06 -4.77
C LEU A 127 0.50 11.56 -4.55
N PRO A 128 0.80 12.40 -5.52
CA PRO A 128 0.63 13.85 -5.38
C PRO A 128 -0.85 14.22 -5.30
N LYS A 129 -1.17 15.26 -4.56
CA LYS A 129 -2.50 15.84 -4.51
C LYS A 129 -2.68 16.84 -5.64
N LYS A 130 -3.91 16.93 -6.17
CA LYS A 130 -4.27 17.92 -7.17
C LYS A 130 -4.06 19.33 -6.62
N GLU A 131 -3.72 20.30 -7.47
CA GLU A 131 -3.53 21.68 -7.08
C GLU A 131 -4.74 22.29 -6.35
N GLU A 132 -5.94 21.97 -6.80
CA GLU A 132 -7.20 22.37 -6.16
C GLU A 132 -7.36 21.86 -4.72
N SER A 133 -6.71 20.73 -4.41
CA SER A 133 -6.75 20.10 -3.08
C SER A 133 -5.69 20.62 -2.12
N LYS A 134 -4.73 21.36 -2.62
CA LYS A 134 -3.65 21.99 -1.84
C LYS A 134 -4.06 23.35 -1.25
N GLN A 135 -5.32 23.74 -1.36
CA GLN A 135 -5.78 25.04 -0.90
C GLN A 135 -5.58 25.20 0.59
N SER A 136 -4.79 26.19 0.93
CA SER A 136 -4.69 26.78 2.26
C SER A 136 -6.02 27.37 2.71
N ALA A 137 -6.22 27.48 4.02
CA ALA A 137 -7.38 28.13 4.61
C ALA A 137 -7.71 29.46 3.90
N ARG A 138 -8.96 29.60 3.46
CA ARG A 138 -9.46 30.82 2.84
C ARG A 138 -9.98 31.74 3.94
N GLN A 139 -9.48 32.95 3.98
CA GLN A 139 -10.04 34.00 4.81
C GLN A 139 -11.28 34.57 4.12
N ILE A 140 -12.42 34.52 4.82
CA ILE A 140 -13.67 35.09 4.36
C ILE A 140 -13.82 36.48 4.96
N ASN A 141 -13.91 37.51 4.12
CA ASN A 141 -14.18 38.85 4.58
C ASN A 141 -15.68 39.02 4.80
N ILE A 142 -16.04 39.56 5.95
CA ILE A 142 -17.43 39.90 6.27
C ILE A 142 -17.71 41.28 5.67
N ALA A 143 -18.73 41.33 4.83
CA ALA A 143 -19.20 42.58 4.29
C ALA A 143 -20.02 43.39 5.34
#